data_42c1dc9738e135d1464dece514814f0c
#
_entry.id   42c1dc9738e135d1464dece514814f0c
#
_cell.length_a   1.000
_cell.length_b   1.000
_cell.length_c   1.000
_cell.angle_alpha   90.00
_cell.angle_beta   90.00
_cell.angle_gamma   90.00
#
_symmetry.space_group_name_H-M   'P 1'
#
loop_
_entity.id
_entity.type
_entity.pdbx_description
1 polymer ?
#
loop_
_entity_poly.entity_id
_entity_poly.type
_entity_poly.pdbx_seq_one_letter_code
_entity_poly.pdbx_strand_id
1 'polypeptide(L)'
;DAAAAAATIEDRLFAVVIGGGMALVAHVVLPDHALIRLRQRAGELLKTEIDYAATVVKAFVHEIDHPADTLSAAWQRAYRARAAFEAATGATRLDTLELRRWLRSYRAALNVVTSSCTSMEGSLPSQPSTALSPEFVAAVDDYIDALRGSPPTPATPWTVDVAALTAANQLVREQGTRLAADNGAARVLVAELATITRSLSDIAAPSAAAAT
;
A
#
# COMPACT_ATOMS: atom_id res chain seq x y z
N ASP A 1 57.16 -29.04 -20.37
CA ASP A 1 56.24 -27.90 -20.75
C ASP A 1 54.79 -28.34 -21.05
N ALA A 2 54.54 -29.53 -21.57
CA ALA A 2 53.18 -30.02 -21.83
C ALA A 2 52.41 -30.35 -20.54
N ALA A 3 53.05 -30.82 -19.48
CA ALA A 3 52.43 -31.12 -18.18
C ALA A 3 52.00 -29.88 -17.44
N ALA A 4 52.76 -28.77 -17.53
CA ALA A 4 52.42 -27.50 -16.92
C ALA A 4 51.23 -26.80 -17.63
N ALA A 5 51.11 -26.99 -18.96
CA ALA A 5 49.99 -26.49 -19.74
C ALA A 5 48.69 -27.26 -19.45
N ALA A 6 48.79 -28.59 -19.23
CA ALA A 6 47.65 -29.45 -18.86
C ALA A 6 47.09 -29.07 -17.47
N ALA A 7 47.96 -28.87 -16.46
CA ALA A 7 47.58 -28.47 -15.12
C ALA A 7 46.87 -27.09 -15.10
N THR A 8 47.32 -26.14 -15.93
CA THR A 8 46.64 -24.82 -16.05
C THR A 8 45.28 -24.90 -16.74
N ILE A 9 45.07 -25.86 -17.62
CA ILE A 9 43.77 -26.08 -18.28
C ILE A 9 42.78 -26.74 -17.30
N GLU A 10 43.22 -27.71 -16.51
CA GLU A 10 42.41 -28.36 -15.48
C GLU A 10 41.98 -27.37 -14.40
N ASP A 11 42.88 -26.52 -13.88
CA ASP A 11 42.56 -25.46 -12.90
C ASP A 11 41.56 -24.44 -13.45
N ARG A 12 41.68 -24.08 -14.74
CA ARG A 12 40.68 -23.19 -15.38
C ARG A 12 39.32 -23.86 -15.58
N LEU A 13 39.30 -25.13 -15.94
CA LEU A 13 38.06 -25.91 -16.05
C LEU A 13 37.38 -26.07 -14.70
N PHE A 14 38.14 -26.34 -13.63
CA PHE A 14 37.61 -26.40 -12.25
C PHE A 14 37.03 -25.05 -11.80
N ALA A 15 37.74 -23.96 -12.06
CA ALA A 15 37.25 -22.61 -11.71
C ALA A 15 35.98 -22.26 -12.49
N VAL A 16 35.85 -22.64 -13.75
CA VAL A 16 34.63 -22.41 -14.56
C VAL A 16 33.47 -23.29 -14.09
N VAL A 17 33.73 -24.55 -13.72
CA VAL A 17 32.67 -25.46 -13.20
C VAL A 17 32.19 -25.00 -11.81
N ILE A 18 33.11 -24.60 -10.93
CA ILE A 18 32.73 -24.05 -9.61
C ILE A 18 32.01 -22.71 -9.75
N GLY A 19 32.51 -21.80 -10.58
CA GLY A 19 31.87 -20.50 -10.83
C GLY A 19 30.52 -20.66 -11.49
N GLY A 20 30.39 -21.53 -12.48
CA GLY A 20 29.10 -21.85 -13.12
C GLY A 20 28.13 -22.56 -12.20
N GLY A 21 28.61 -23.51 -11.37
CA GLY A 21 27.82 -24.19 -10.36
C GLY A 21 27.27 -23.23 -9.27
N MET A 22 28.13 -22.33 -8.76
CA MET A 22 27.73 -21.33 -7.82
C MET A 22 26.74 -20.31 -8.42
N ALA A 23 26.93 -19.92 -9.67
CA ALA A 23 25.98 -19.05 -10.38
C ALA A 23 24.64 -19.75 -10.60
N LEU A 24 24.62 -21.05 -10.85
CA LEU A 24 23.41 -21.86 -11.02
C LEU A 24 22.68 -22.04 -9.69
N VAL A 25 23.38 -22.32 -8.59
CA VAL A 25 22.83 -22.40 -7.23
C VAL A 25 22.30 -21.03 -6.80
N ALA A 26 23.04 -19.96 -7.04
CA ALA A 26 22.57 -18.61 -6.80
C ALA A 26 21.31 -18.30 -7.63
N HIS A 27 21.23 -18.75 -8.87
CA HIS A 27 20.06 -18.53 -9.73
C HIS A 27 18.82 -19.31 -9.27
N VAL A 28 19.00 -20.51 -8.69
CA VAL A 28 17.89 -21.35 -8.15
C VAL A 28 17.43 -20.85 -6.78
N VAL A 29 18.35 -20.32 -5.95
CA VAL A 29 18.05 -19.87 -4.57
C VAL A 29 17.62 -18.39 -4.51
N LEU A 30 18.05 -17.54 -5.47
CA LEU A 30 17.77 -16.11 -5.50
C LEU A 30 16.39 -15.67 -6.03
N PRO A 31 15.59 -16.45 -6.79
CA PRO A 31 14.25 -16.01 -7.21
C PRO A 31 13.35 -15.67 -6.03
N ASP A 32 13.46 -16.38 -4.93
CA ASP A 32 12.64 -16.13 -3.73
C ASP A 32 12.93 -14.78 -3.09
N HIS A 33 14.16 -14.29 -3.12
CA HIS A 33 14.53 -13.00 -2.53
C HIS A 33 13.95 -11.79 -3.28
N ALA A 34 13.80 -11.87 -4.61
CA ALA A 34 13.20 -10.80 -5.38
C ALA A 34 11.69 -10.70 -5.10
N LEU A 35 11.01 -11.84 -5.00
CA LEU A 35 9.58 -11.89 -4.67
C LEU A 35 9.32 -11.46 -3.23
N ILE A 36 10.16 -11.86 -2.28
CA ILE A 36 10.09 -11.43 -0.88
C ILE A 36 10.24 -9.90 -0.81
N ARG A 37 11.24 -9.34 -1.48
CA ARG A 37 11.44 -7.87 -1.55
C ARG A 37 10.25 -7.16 -2.18
N LEU A 38 9.69 -7.70 -3.26
CA LEU A 38 8.50 -7.14 -3.90
C LEU A 38 7.32 -7.10 -2.92
N ARG A 39 7.07 -8.19 -2.18
CA ARG A 39 6.01 -8.25 -1.17
C ARG A 39 6.24 -7.25 -0.03
N GLN A 40 7.47 -7.11 0.45
CA GLN A 40 7.83 -6.12 1.46
C GLN A 40 7.57 -4.69 0.97
N ARG A 41 8.00 -4.36 -0.26
CA ARG A 41 7.77 -3.04 -0.85
C ARG A 41 6.28 -2.77 -1.12
N ALA A 42 5.51 -3.79 -1.45
CA ALA A 42 4.06 -3.68 -1.54
C ALA A 42 3.43 -3.34 -0.17
N GLY A 43 3.83 -4.03 0.90
CA GLY A 43 3.36 -3.73 2.25
C GLY A 43 3.75 -2.32 2.72
N GLU A 44 4.98 -1.87 2.45
CA GLU A 44 5.43 -0.51 2.75
C GLU A 44 4.64 0.55 1.98
N LEU A 45 4.39 0.31 0.70
CA LEU A 45 3.57 1.19 -0.13
C LEU A 45 2.14 1.28 0.42
N LEU A 46 1.51 0.16 0.69
CA LEU A 46 0.15 0.12 1.22
C LEU A 46 0.06 0.90 2.54
N LYS A 47 1.00 0.66 3.46
CA LYS A 47 1.06 1.39 4.73
C LYS A 47 1.17 2.90 4.55
N THR A 48 2.07 3.35 3.68
CA THR A 48 2.30 4.79 3.48
C THR A 48 1.14 5.47 2.76
N GLU A 49 0.47 4.79 1.83
CA GLU A 49 -0.75 5.28 1.19
C GLU A 49 -1.91 5.40 2.21
N ILE A 50 -2.01 4.46 3.13
CA ILE A 50 -3.00 4.53 4.22
C ILE A 50 -2.68 5.63 5.22
N ASP A 51 -1.42 5.79 5.61
CA ASP A 51 -1.02 6.88 6.49
C ASP A 51 -1.32 8.24 5.85
N TYR A 52 -1.14 8.35 4.54
CA TYR A 52 -1.52 9.55 3.78
C TYR A 52 -3.04 9.74 3.79
N ALA A 53 -3.81 8.70 3.43
CA ALA A 53 -5.28 8.76 3.44
C ALA A 53 -5.83 9.11 4.83
N ALA A 54 -5.34 8.47 5.88
CA ALA A 54 -5.73 8.75 7.26
C ALA A 54 -5.42 10.20 7.68
N THR A 55 -4.29 10.76 7.20
CA THR A 55 -3.90 12.15 7.47
C THR A 55 -4.84 13.13 6.77
N VAL A 56 -5.19 12.86 5.50
CA VAL A 56 -6.15 13.67 4.74
C VAL A 56 -7.53 13.63 5.40
N VAL A 57 -8.02 12.43 5.73
CA VAL A 57 -9.32 12.23 6.40
C VAL A 57 -9.37 12.97 7.74
N LYS A 58 -8.30 12.87 8.54
CA LYS A 58 -8.21 13.59 9.82
C LYS A 58 -8.32 15.10 9.63
N ALA A 59 -7.73 15.65 8.58
CA ALA A 59 -7.78 17.08 8.29
C ALA A 59 -9.19 17.62 7.98
N PHE A 60 -10.15 16.75 7.64
CA PHE A 60 -11.56 17.16 7.46
C PHE A 60 -12.31 17.42 8.77
N VAL A 61 -11.98 16.65 9.81
CA VAL A 61 -12.78 16.61 11.05
C VAL A 61 -12.04 17.21 12.25
N HIS A 62 -10.70 17.30 12.15
CA HIS A 62 -9.85 17.84 13.19
C HIS A 62 -8.94 18.96 12.67
N GLU A 63 -8.66 19.90 13.53
CA GLU A 63 -7.58 20.85 13.31
C GLU A 63 -6.24 20.12 13.41
N ILE A 64 -5.39 20.28 12.40
CA ILE A 64 -4.05 19.72 12.38
C ILE A 64 -3.02 20.84 12.30
N ASP A 65 -1.93 20.68 13.06
CA ASP A 65 -0.83 21.65 13.02
C ASP A 65 -0.15 21.63 11.64
N HIS A 66 0.07 22.83 11.08
CA HIS A 66 0.74 23.00 9.79
C HIS A 66 0.21 22.05 8.70
N PRO A 67 -1.08 22.16 8.32
CA PRO A 67 -1.74 21.18 7.45
C PRO A 67 -1.02 20.97 6.12
N ALA A 68 -0.54 22.02 5.49
CA ALA A 68 0.19 21.93 4.22
C ALA A 68 1.48 21.10 4.34
N ASP A 69 2.27 21.31 5.39
CA ASP A 69 3.53 20.58 5.61
C ASP A 69 3.24 19.13 6.01
N THR A 70 2.23 18.90 6.85
CA THR A 70 1.85 17.55 7.32
C THR A 70 1.34 16.69 6.17
N LEU A 71 0.46 17.21 5.32
CA LEU A 71 -0.07 16.52 4.14
C LEU A 71 1.04 16.29 3.10
N SER A 72 1.86 17.31 2.82
CA SER A 72 2.99 17.19 1.90
C SER A 72 3.99 16.13 2.36
N ALA A 73 4.31 16.07 3.65
CA ALA A 73 5.21 15.05 4.20
C ALA A 73 4.62 13.64 4.09
N ALA A 74 3.32 13.47 4.33
CA ALA A 74 2.64 12.18 4.17
C ALA A 74 2.62 11.74 2.70
N TRP A 75 2.25 12.62 1.79
CA TRP A 75 2.29 12.39 0.35
C TRP A 75 3.69 12.01 -0.16
N GLN A 76 4.75 12.74 0.27
CA GLN A 76 6.12 12.45 -0.12
C GLN A 76 6.59 11.06 0.36
N ARG A 77 6.14 10.59 1.52
CA ARG A 77 6.43 9.22 1.99
C ARG A 77 5.78 8.18 1.08
N ALA A 78 4.50 8.35 0.75
CA ALA A 78 3.76 7.48 -0.17
C ALA A 78 4.41 7.47 -1.56
N TYR A 79 4.78 8.63 -2.10
CA TYR A 79 5.46 8.75 -3.38
C TYR A 79 6.80 8.00 -3.43
N ARG A 80 7.63 8.12 -2.38
CA ARG A 80 8.91 7.39 -2.29
C ARG A 80 8.71 5.88 -2.17
N ALA A 81 7.73 5.44 -1.40
CA ALA A 81 7.38 4.02 -1.29
C ALA A 81 6.89 3.45 -2.63
N ARG A 82 6.12 4.24 -3.40
CA ARG A 82 5.67 3.87 -4.74
C ARG A 82 6.85 3.71 -5.70
N ALA A 83 7.80 4.63 -5.71
CA ALA A 83 9.00 4.53 -6.54
C ALA A 83 9.83 3.27 -6.18
N ALA A 84 9.97 2.96 -4.90
CA ALA A 84 10.66 1.76 -4.44
C ALA A 84 9.93 0.46 -4.84
N PHE A 85 8.60 0.44 -4.79
CA PHE A 85 7.77 -0.68 -5.25
C PHE A 85 7.90 -0.89 -6.77
N GLU A 86 7.86 0.16 -7.57
CA GLU A 86 8.03 0.06 -9.02
C GLU A 86 9.43 -0.43 -9.40
N ALA A 87 10.48 0.04 -8.71
CA ALA A 87 11.83 -0.46 -8.90
C ALA A 87 11.94 -1.96 -8.56
N ALA A 88 11.34 -2.40 -7.46
CA ALA A 88 11.30 -3.82 -7.08
C ALA A 88 10.51 -4.66 -8.10
N THR A 89 9.42 -4.13 -8.65
CA THR A 89 8.64 -4.79 -9.70
C THR A 89 9.47 -4.98 -10.97
N GLY A 90 10.20 -3.94 -11.40
CA GLY A 90 11.08 -4.02 -12.56
C GLY A 90 12.25 -5.02 -12.42
N ALA A 91 12.69 -5.26 -11.18
CA ALA A 91 13.74 -6.22 -10.86
C ALA A 91 13.22 -7.66 -10.66
N THR A 92 11.90 -7.87 -10.63
CA THR A 92 11.28 -9.18 -10.37
C THR A 92 10.81 -9.81 -11.69
N ARG A 93 11.14 -11.08 -11.91
CA ARG A 93 10.56 -11.83 -13.04
C ARG A 93 9.08 -12.13 -12.73
N LEU A 94 8.21 -11.66 -13.61
CA LEU A 94 6.77 -11.86 -13.52
C LEU A 94 6.36 -13.11 -14.31
N ASP A 95 6.77 -14.28 -13.84
CA ASP A 95 6.67 -15.52 -14.59
C ASP A 95 5.24 -16.08 -14.61
N THR A 96 4.43 -15.76 -13.58
CA THR A 96 3.07 -16.26 -13.48
C THR A 96 2.02 -15.22 -13.90
N LEU A 97 0.93 -15.70 -14.52
CA LEU A 97 -0.22 -14.87 -14.87
C LEU A 97 -0.89 -14.28 -13.63
N GLU A 98 -0.91 -15.03 -12.53
CA GLU A 98 -1.50 -14.62 -11.25
C GLU A 98 -0.76 -13.45 -10.64
N LEU A 99 0.57 -13.49 -10.60
CA LEU A 99 1.39 -12.39 -10.10
C LEU A 99 1.18 -11.12 -10.94
N ARG A 100 1.09 -11.25 -12.28
CA ARG A 100 0.79 -10.13 -13.17
C ARG A 100 -0.61 -9.55 -12.95
N ARG A 101 -1.62 -10.40 -12.71
CA ARG A 101 -2.98 -9.96 -12.37
C ARG A 101 -3.00 -9.23 -11.03
N TRP A 102 -2.37 -9.83 -10.01
CA TRP A 102 -2.28 -9.23 -8.69
C TRP A 102 -1.62 -7.84 -8.75
N LEU A 103 -0.47 -7.70 -9.43
CA LEU A 103 0.20 -6.41 -9.58
C LEU A 103 -0.67 -5.35 -10.26
N ARG A 104 -1.42 -5.73 -11.29
CA ARG A 104 -2.34 -4.80 -11.96
C ARG A 104 -3.47 -4.34 -11.06
N SER A 105 -4.12 -5.27 -10.36
CA SER A 105 -5.19 -4.97 -9.41
C SER A 105 -4.68 -4.11 -8.27
N TYR A 106 -3.51 -4.45 -7.73
CA TYR A 106 -2.85 -3.72 -6.66
C TYR A 106 -2.54 -2.27 -7.04
N ARG A 107 -1.93 -2.06 -8.20
CA ARG A 107 -1.66 -0.71 -8.73
C ARG A 107 -2.93 0.08 -8.97
N ALA A 108 -3.94 -0.55 -9.58
CA ALA A 108 -5.21 0.09 -9.86
C ALA A 108 -5.89 0.57 -8.57
N ALA A 109 -5.96 -0.29 -7.56
CA ALA A 109 -6.58 0.05 -6.29
C ALA A 109 -5.82 1.18 -5.56
N LEU A 110 -4.48 1.14 -5.49
CA LEU A 110 -3.71 2.22 -4.86
C LEU A 110 -3.77 3.53 -5.65
N ASN A 111 -3.87 3.49 -6.97
CA ASN A 111 -4.11 4.71 -7.75
C ASN A 111 -5.47 5.33 -7.42
N VAL A 112 -6.50 4.53 -7.20
CA VAL A 112 -7.81 5.02 -6.76
C VAL A 112 -7.69 5.65 -5.37
N VAL A 113 -7.00 5.02 -4.41
CA VAL A 113 -6.77 5.59 -3.07
C VAL A 113 -6.07 6.96 -3.17
N THR A 114 -4.97 7.04 -3.92
CA THR A 114 -4.25 8.31 -4.11
C THR A 114 -5.13 9.38 -4.77
N SER A 115 -5.93 9.01 -5.77
CA SER A 115 -6.86 9.92 -6.45
C SER A 115 -7.94 10.44 -5.50
N SER A 116 -8.51 9.55 -4.67
CA SER A 116 -9.47 9.92 -3.63
C SER A 116 -8.86 10.89 -2.60
N CYS A 117 -7.62 10.65 -2.18
CA CYS A 117 -6.91 11.58 -1.28
C CYS A 117 -6.73 12.96 -1.92
N THR A 118 -6.32 13.01 -3.19
CA THR A 118 -6.15 14.27 -3.92
C THR A 118 -7.49 15.01 -4.08
N SER A 119 -8.57 14.29 -4.36
CA SER A 119 -9.93 14.86 -4.43
C SER A 119 -10.34 15.46 -3.09
N MET A 120 -10.07 14.73 -2.00
CA MET A 120 -10.33 15.22 -0.64
C MET A 120 -9.49 16.45 -0.30
N GLU A 121 -8.18 16.45 -0.58
CA GLU A 121 -7.33 17.62 -0.34
C GLU A 121 -7.84 18.88 -1.03
N GLY A 122 -8.30 18.76 -2.29
CA GLY A 122 -8.90 19.87 -3.03
C GLY A 122 -10.21 20.38 -2.45
N SER A 123 -10.83 19.63 -1.55
CA SER A 123 -12.12 19.94 -0.90
C SER A 123 -12.00 20.18 0.60
N LEU A 124 -10.76 20.24 1.14
CA LEU A 124 -10.53 20.50 2.56
C LEU A 124 -11.15 21.83 2.98
N PRO A 125 -11.93 21.87 4.06
CA PRO A 125 -12.44 23.10 4.61
C PRO A 125 -11.29 23.95 5.17
N SER A 126 -11.38 25.26 5.03
CA SER A 126 -10.37 26.20 5.56
C SER A 126 -10.21 26.10 7.09
N GLN A 127 -11.26 25.68 7.75
CA GLN A 127 -11.29 25.33 9.18
C GLN A 127 -12.18 24.09 9.34
N PRO A 128 -11.84 23.16 10.25
CA PRO A 128 -12.74 22.06 10.60
C PRO A 128 -14.10 22.65 10.97
N SER A 129 -15.13 22.15 10.34
CA SER A 129 -16.45 22.75 10.48
C SER A 129 -16.99 22.52 11.89
N THR A 130 -17.25 23.58 12.63
CA THR A 130 -18.03 23.54 13.88
C THR A 130 -19.46 23.00 13.68
N ALA A 131 -19.87 22.81 12.44
CA ALA A 131 -21.17 22.25 12.06
C ALA A 131 -21.17 20.71 11.96
N LEU A 132 -20.03 20.04 12.19
CA LEU A 132 -19.99 18.57 12.24
C LEU A 132 -20.53 18.07 13.58
N SER A 133 -21.44 17.08 13.55
CA SER A 133 -21.91 16.49 14.79
C SER A 133 -20.80 15.65 15.45
N PRO A 134 -20.76 15.59 16.80
CA PRO A 134 -19.80 14.73 17.51
C PRO A 134 -19.86 13.27 17.07
N GLU A 135 -21.05 12.75 16.75
CA GLU A 135 -21.26 11.38 16.32
C GLU A 135 -20.64 11.12 14.94
N PHE A 136 -20.71 12.10 14.03
CA PHE A 136 -20.05 11.99 12.73
C PHE A 136 -18.53 12.03 12.88
N VAL A 137 -17.99 12.92 13.71
CA VAL A 137 -16.56 13.00 13.99
C VAL A 137 -16.07 11.67 14.58
N ALA A 138 -16.77 11.12 15.58
CA ALA A 138 -16.43 9.83 16.18
C ALA A 138 -16.44 8.68 15.14
N ALA A 139 -17.44 8.65 14.26
CA ALA A 139 -17.49 7.64 13.21
C ALA A 139 -16.34 7.76 12.21
N VAL A 140 -15.88 8.99 11.92
CA VAL A 140 -14.68 9.21 11.07
C VAL A 140 -13.41 8.80 11.81
N ASP A 141 -13.29 9.04 13.11
CA ASP A 141 -12.16 8.59 13.92
C ASP A 141 -12.09 7.05 13.96
N ASP A 142 -13.21 6.37 14.18
CA ASP A 142 -13.31 4.91 14.11
C ASP A 142 -12.89 4.38 12.72
N TYR A 143 -13.27 5.10 11.66
CA TYR A 143 -12.82 4.77 10.31
C TYR A 143 -11.30 4.92 10.13
N ILE A 144 -10.70 5.99 10.66
CA ILE A 144 -9.25 6.20 10.62
C ILE A 144 -8.52 5.07 11.36
N ASP A 145 -9.04 4.65 12.51
CA ASP A 145 -8.45 3.56 13.29
C ASP A 145 -8.59 2.22 12.56
N ALA A 146 -9.74 1.92 11.98
CA ALA A 146 -9.94 0.73 11.16
C ALA A 146 -9.05 0.73 9.90
N LEU A 147 -8.88 1.91 9.27
CA LEU A 147 -8.01 2.08 8.11
C LEU A 147 -6.54 1.84 8.45
N ARG A 148 -6.05 2.35 9.57
CA ARG A 148 -4.67 2.12 10.03
C ARG A 148 -4.40 0.70 10.47
N GLY A 149 -5.41 -0.01 10.97
CA GLY A 149 -5.30 -1.38 11.44
C GLY A 149 -4.33 -1.55 12.59
N SER A 150 -4.02 -2.80 12.90
CA SER A 150 -3.01 -3.14 13.90
C SER A 150 -1.59 -2.98 13.33
N PRO A 151 -0.62 -2.52 14.14
CA PRO A 151 0.77 -2.42 13.70
C PRO A 151 1.29 -3.79 13.24
N PRO A 152 2.09 -3.85 12.16
CA PRO A 152 2.65 -5.09 11.67
C PRO A 152 3.62 -5.68 12.69
N THR A 153 3.54 -6.99 12.87
CA THR A 153 4.54 -7.77 13.61
C THR A 153 5.37 -8.58 12.61
N PRO A 154 6.56 -9.09 12.98
CA PRO A 154 7.34 -9.98 12.11
C PRO A 154 6.57 -11.22 11.64
N ALA A 155 5.63 -11.70 12.48
CA ALA A 155 4.78 -12.86 12.18
C ALA A 155 3.51 -12.51 11.39
N THR A 156 3.09 -11.24 11.43
CA THR A 156 1.84 -10.80 10.79
C THR A 156 2.16 -9.57 9.94
N PRO A 157 2.35 -9.73 8.63
CA PRO A 157 2.52 -8.59 7.73
C PRO A 157 1.28 -7.70 7.81
N TRP A 158 1.50 -6.39 7.66
CA TRP A 158 0.41 -5.43 7.75
C TRP A 158 -0.68 -5.74 6.70
N THR A 159 -1.89 -5.90 7.17
CA THR A 159 -3.07 -6.19 6.36
C THR A 159 -4.20 -5.28 6.76
N VAL A 160 -5.04 -4.90 5.79
CA VAL A 160 -6.29 -4.19 6.06
C VAL A 160 -7.32 -5.19 6.56
N ASP A 161 -7.90 -4.92 7.71
CA ASP A 161 -9.12 -5.63 8.13
C ASP A 161 -10.31 -5.04 7.36
N VAL A 162 -10.66 -5.71 6.26
CA VAL A 162 -11.73 -5.27 5.37
C VAL A 162 -13.09 -5.28 6.06
N ALA A 163 -13.33 -6.20 6.98
CA ALA A 163 -14.60 -6.28 7.69
C ALA A 163 -14.75 -5.09 8.65
N ALA A 164 -13.72 -4.79 9.44
CA ALA A 164 -13.70 -3.63 10.32
C ALA A 164 -13.81 -2.32 9.52
N LEU A 165 -13.06 -2.18 8.42
CA LEU A 165 -13.09 -1.00 7.57
C LEU A 165 -14.47 -0.78 6.92
N THR A 166 -15.11 -1.87 6.46
CA THR A 166 -16.45 -1.81 5.86
C THR A 166 -17.49 -1.40 6.89
N ALA A 167 -17.42 -1.95 8.12
CA ALA A 167 -18.31 -1.59 9.20
C ALA A 167 -18.14 -0.11 9.60
N ALA A 168 -16.92 0.37 9.75
CA ALA A 168 -16.63 1.77 10.05
C ALA A 168 -17.13 2.71 8.94
N ASN A 169 -16.91 2.35 7.65
CA ASN A 169 -17.44 3.13 6.53
C ASN A 169 -18.97 3.19 6.54
N GLN A 170 -19.66 2.12 6.93
CA GLN A 170 -21.11 2.10 7.07
C GLN A 170 -21.58 3.11 8.12
N LEU A 171 -20.93 3.17 9.28
CA LEU A 171 -21.21 4.17 10.32
C LEU A 171 -21.02 5.59 9.82
N VAL A 172 -19.91 5.88 9.12
CA VAL A 172 -19.66 7.20 8.53
C VAL A 172 -20.79 7.57 7.57
N ARG A 173 -21.25 6.66 6.73
CA ARG A 173 -22.36 6.89 5.81
C ARG A 173 -23.68 7.18 6.52
N GLU A 174 -24.00 6.41 7.56
CA GLU A 174 -25.23 6.59 8.35
C GLU A 174 -25.25 7.95 9.04
N GLN A 175 -24.16 8.33 9.70
CA GLN A 175 -24.04 9.62 10.37
C GLN A 175 -23.91 10.78 9.37
N GLY A 176 -23.23 10.55 8.23
CA GLY A 176 -22.97 11.56 7.21
C GLY A 176 -24.16 11.87 6.29
N THR A 177 -25.17 10.99 6.19
CA THR A 177 -26.28 11.15 5.23
C THR A 177 -27.04 12.46 5.41
N ARG A 178 -27.25 12.90 6.64
CA ARG A 178 -27.95 14.15 6.97
C ARG A 178 -27.05 15.36 6.70
N LEU A 179 -25.77 15.28 7.11
CA LEU A 179 -24.79 16.36 6.93
C LEU A 179 -24.42 16.60 5.48
N ALA A 180 -24.36 15.55 4.67
CA ALA A 180 -23.98 15.61 3.26
C ALA A 180 -25.00 16.38 2.40
N ALA A 181 -26.24 16.56 2.85
CA ALA A 181 -27.23 17.36 2.16
C ALA A 181 -26.85 18.84 2.11
N ASP A 182 -26.34 19.37 3.22
CA ASP A 182 -26.09 20.81 3.41
C ASP A 182 -24.59 21.17 3.43
N ASN A 183 -23.71 20.18 3.54
CA ASN A 183 -22.27 20.36 3.64
C ASN A 183 -21.52 19.64 2.50
N GLY A 184 -21.01 20.42 1.54
CA GLY A 184 -20.29 19.90 0.38
C GLY A 184 -19.02 19.14 0.73
N ALA A 185 -18.25 19.58 1.73
CA ALA A 185 -17.04 18.90 2.19
C ALA A 185 -17.36 17.54 2.81
N ALA A 186 -18.38 17.46 3.68
CA ALA A 186 -18.85 16.19 4.26
C ALA A 186 -19.31 15.21 3.18
N ARG A 187 -19.97 15.70 2.13
CA ARG A 187 -20.39 14.87 0.99
C ARG A 187 -19.21 14.27 0.24
N VAL A 188 -18.17 15.05 -0.03
CA VAL A 188 -16.93 14.57 -0.67
C VAL A 188 -16.28 13.53 0.23
N LEU A 189 -16.11 13.83 1.52
CA LEU A 189 -15.52 12.90 2.48
C LEU A 189 -16.25 11.54 2.47
N VAL A 190 -17.56 11.52 2.65
CA VAL A 190 -18.35 10.26 2.66
C VAL A 190 -18.21 9.48 1.36
N ALA A 191 -18.22 10.15 0.20
CA ALA A 191 -18.09 9.50 -1.09
C ALA A 191 -16.69 8.89 -1.30
N GLU A 192 -15.65 9.64 -0.93
CA GLU A 192 -14.27 9.18 -1.12
C GLU A 192 -13.89 8.07 -0.13
N LEU A 193 -14.39 8.09 1.11
CA LEU A 193 -14.20 6.98 2.05
C LEU A 193 -14.84 5.68 1.55
N ALA A 194 -16.02 5.76 0.92
CA ALA A 194 -16.64 4.59 0.30
C ALA A 194 -15.82 4.06 -0.87
N THR A 195 -15.18 4.94 -1.64
CA THR A 195 -14.32 4.59 -2.77
C THR A 195 -13.02 3.93 -2.29
N ILE A 196 -12.37 4.49 -1.27
CA ILE A 196 -11.17 3.93 -0.63
C ILE A 196 -11.48 2.54 -0.06
N THR A 197 -12.58 2.40 0.70
CA THR A 197 -12.98 1.12 1.30
C THR A 197 -13.16 0.04 0.24
N ARG A 198 -13.83 0.34 -0.86
CA ARG A 198 -14.03 -0.59 -1.98
C ARG A 198 -12.70 -1.01 -2.60
N SER A 199 -11.83 -0.05 -2.90
CA SER A 199 -10.54 -0.31 -3.53
C SER A 199 -9.61 -1.16 -2.66
N LEU A 200 -9.62 -0.95 -1.34
CA LEU A 200 -8.85 -1.76 -0.40
C LEU A 200 -9.45 -3.16 -0.23
N SER A 201 -10.78 -3.30 -0.33
CA SER A 201 -11.45 -4.62 -0.34
C SER A 201 -11.06 -5.45 -1.56
N ASP A 202 -10.90 -4.82 -2.72
CA ASP A 202 -10.47 -5.48 -3.96
C ASP A 202 -9.02 -6.00 -3.87
N ILE A 203 -8.14 -5.36 -3.10
CA ILE A 203 -6.77 -5.85 -2.84
C ILE A 203 -6.79 -7.10 -1.93
N ALA A 204 -7.64 -7.13 -0.95
CA ALA A 204 -7.67 -8.20 0.05
C ALA A 204 -8.32 -9.51 -0.48
N ALA A 205 -9.27 -9.40 -1.41
CA ALA A 205 -10.02 -10.53 -1.93
C ALA A 205 -9.17 -11.63 -2.60
N PRO A 206 -8.09 -11.35 -3.38
CA PRO A 206 -7.27 -12.38 -4.01
C PRO A 206 -6.34 -13.14 -3.06
N SER A 207 -6.03 -12.59 -1.88
CA SER A 207 -5.15 -13.24 -0.90
C SER A 207 -5.77 -14.49 -0.27
N ALA A 208 -7.08 -14.56 -0.18
CA ALA A 208 -7.81 -15.71 0.35
C ALA A 208 -7.79 -16.92 -0.62
N ALA A 209 -7.71 -16.66 -1.92
CA ALA A 209 -7.68 -17.71 -2.96
C ALA A 209 -6.27 -18.33 -3.18
N ALA A 210 -5.22 -17.68 -2.70
CA ALA A 210 -3.83 -18.15 -2.83
C ALA A 210 -3.36 -18.97 -1.60
N ALA A 211 -4.19 -19.13 -0.60
CA ALA A 211 -3.89 -19.85 0.66
C ALA A 211 -4.44 -21.29 0.69
N THR A 212 -5.07 -21.77 -0.39
CA THR A 212 -5.47 -23.17 -0.62
C THR A 212 -4.60 -23.81 -1.69
#